data_41df20f5a401ea7f73dc369e3242b188
#
_entry.id   41df20f5a401ea7f73dc369e3242b188
#
_cell.length_a   1.000
_cell.length_b   1.000
_cell.length_c   1.000
_cell.angle_alpha   90.00
_cell.angle_beta   90.00
_cell.angle_gamma   90.00
#
_symmetry.space_group_name_H-M   'P 1'
#
loop_
_entity.id
_entity.type
_entity.pdbx_description
1 polymer ?
#
loop_
_entity_poly.entity_id
_entity_poly.type
_entity_poly.pdbx_seq_one_letter_code
_entity_poly.pdbx_strand_id
1 'polypeptide(L)'
;TPEQADVIVDDLIDSGATLEKWKAKYPHKQFKAVFDKRTELQGEWLKFPWEEDGATDVQEHMARVIQYFDNANREGLKETPQRYIKFLKEFLSPPEFNFTTFDGEGADEMIIQTNIPFYSLCEHHLAPFFGVGHIAYVPNGKIVGLSKLARTLEFYARRFQNQERITSQVAERLQKELDAKGVAVVLKAQHLCMAMRGVKKHDVWTTTSKMVGVFKDDLNARNEFMHLI
;
A
#
# COMPACT_ATOMS: atom_id res chain seq x y z
N THR A 1 26.53 20.14 19.86
CA THR A 1 27.20 20.54 18.57
C THR A 1 28.72 20.36 18.71
N PRO A 2 29.48 20.16 17.60
CA PRO A 2 30.94 20.01 17.68
C PRO A 2 31.66 21.21 18.34
N GLU A 3 31.07 22.39 18.29
CA GLU A 3 31.58 23.60 18.92
C GLU A 3 31.60 23.54 20.44
N GLN A 4 30.63 22.85 21.02
CA GLN A 4 30.41 22.77 22.49
C GLN A 4 31.05 21.53 23.11
N ALA A 5 31.49 20.55 22.32
CA ALA A 5 32.06 19.32 22.81
C ALA A 5 33.57 19.46 23.08
N ASP A 6 34.07 18.86 24.16
CA ASP A 6 35.52 18.76 24.44
C ASP A 6 36.17 17.61 23.64
N VAL A 7 35.39 16.58 23.34
CA VAL A 7 35.82 15.40 22.59
C VAL A 7 34.86 15.18 21.41
N ILE A 8 35.39 14.96 20.23
CA ILE A 8 34.67 14.54 19.04
C ILE A 8 34.92 13.03 18.89
N VAL A 9 33.80 12.27 18.85
CA VAL A 9 33.85 10.81 18.68
C VAL A 9 33.29 10.48 17.30
N ASP A 10 34.01 9.69 16.52
CA ASP A 10 33.60 9.08 15.27
C ASP A 10 33.42 7.57 15.49
N ASP A 11 32.53 6.94 14.76
CA ASP A 11 32.30 5.49 14.88
C ASP A 11 33.43 4.71 14.19
N LEU A 12 33.91 5.20 13.04
CA LEU A 12 34.90 4.51 12.22
C LEU A 12 35.88 5.48 11.55
N ILE A 13 37.17 5.20 11.71
CA ILE A 13 38.21 5.77 10.86
C ILE A 13 38.56 4.77 9.75
N ASP A 14 38.18 5.10 8.50
CA ASP A 14 38.55 4.28 7.34
C ASP A 14 39.87 4.78 6.71
N SER A 15 39.84 5.79 5.87
CA SER A 15 41.03 6.39 5.28
C SER A 15 41.73 7.45 6.15
N GLY A 16 41.00 7.94 7.14
CA GLY A 16 41.44 9.06 7.98
C GLY A 16 41.15 10.44 7.42
N ALA A 17 40.65 10.57 6.19
CA ALA A 17 40.39 11.86 5.54
C ALA A 17 39.39 12.73 6.32
N THR A 18 38.34 12.14 6.87
CA THR A 18 37.37 12.83 7.70
C THR A 18 38.00 13.30 9.01
N LEU A 19 38.79 12.47 9.65
CA LEU A 19 39.53 12.82 10.87
C LEU A 19 40.44 14.03 10.67
N GLU A 20 41.24 14.05 9.61
CA GLU A 20 42.13 15.16 9.32
C GLU A 20 41.35 16.47 9.01
N LYS A 21 40.24 16.39 8.32
CA LYS A 21 39.34 17.53 8.10
C LYS A 21 38.80 18.11 9.42
N TRP A 22 38.38 17.23 10.36
CA TRP A 22 37.88 17.67 11.65
C TRP A 22 38.98 18.22 12.56
N LYS A 23 40.18 17.60 12.58
CA LYS A 23 41.35 18.12 13.29
C LYS A 23 41.76 19.51 12.80
N ALA A 24 41.76 19.73 11.49
CA ALA A 24 42.03 21.03 10.92
C ALA A 24 41.02 22.10 11.31
N LYS A 25 39.76 21.73 11.41
CA LYS A 25 38.66 22.64 11.80
C LYS A 25 38.62 22.93 13.31
N TYR A 26 38.99 21.94 14.15
CA TYR A 26 38.93 22.04 15.62
C TYR A 26 40.25 21.59 16.27
N PRO A 27 41.35 22.33 16.09
CA PRO A 27 42.71 21.87 16.49
C PRO A 27 42.88 21.69 18.01
N HIS A 28 42.01 22.27 18.81
CA HIS A 28 42.09 22.20 20.28
C HIS A 28 41.24 21.07 20.90
N LYS A 29 40.56 20.29 20.07
CA LYS A 29 39.68 19.24 20.56
C LYS A 29 40.32 17.86 20.48
N GLN A 30 39.89 16.98 21.39
CA GLN A 30 40.29 15.58 21.31
C GLN A 30 39.41 14.83 20.33
N PHE A 31 40.02 13.92 19.59
CA PHE A 31 39.32 13.04 18.65
C PHE A 31 39.49 11.59 19.08
N LYS A 32 38.42 10.85 19.13
CA LYS A 32 38.40 9.40 19.40
C LYS A 32 37.57 8.70 18.34
N ALA A 33 37.94 7.48 18.00
CA ALA A 33 37.12 6.60 17.19
C ALA A 33 36.81 5.34 17.98
N VAL A 34 35.68 4.72 17.68
CA VAL A 34 35.34 3.42 18.24
C VAL A 34 36.18 2.33 17.57
N PHE A 35 36.38 2.45 16.25
CA PHE A 35 37.24 1.57 15.47
C PHE A 35 38.12 2.36 14.51
N ASP A 36 39.38 1.91 14.34
CA ASP A 36 40.32 2.46 13.36
C ASP A 36 40.78 1.35 12.40
N LYS A 37 40.21 1.32 11.19
CA LYS A 37 40.55 0.32 10.17
C LYS A 37 42.03 0.31 9.76
N ARG A 38 42.72 1.42 9.95
CA ARG A 38 44.15 1.51 9.60
C ARG A 38 45.03 0.65 10.53
N THR A 39 44.53 0.36 11.76
CA THR A 39 45.29 -0.34 12.79
C THR A 39 44.64 -1.66 13.24
N GLU A 40 43.30 -1.73 13.29
CA GLU A 40 42.61 -2.82 13.98
C GLU A 40 41.90 -3.82 13.05
N LEU A 41 41.46 -3.38 11.86
CA LEU A 41 40.56 -4.18 11.01
C LEU A 41 40.90 -4.04 9.51
N GLN A 42 42.16 -4.29 9.16
CA GLN A 42 42.61 -4.19 7.77
C GLN A 42 41.89 -5.18 6.86
N GLY A 43 41.08 -4.66 5.94
CA GLY A 43 40.41 -5.46 4.91
C GLY A 43 39.04 -5.99 5.28
N GLU A 44 38.54 -5.75 6.49
CA GLU A 44 37.18 -6.16 6.88
C GLU A 44 36.18 -5.02 6.72
N TRP A 45 34.97 -5.36 6.30
CA TRP A 45 33.83 -4.43 6.26
C TRP A 45 33.10 -4.48 7.62
N LEU A 46 33.15 -3.36 8.35
CA LEU A 46 32.38 -3.20 9.58
C LEU A 46 31.03 -2.56 9.24
N LYS A 47 29.96 -3.20 9.72
CA LYS A 47 28.62 -2.67 9.67
C LYS A 47 28.13 -2.42 11.11
N PHE A 48 27.80 -1.18 11.39
CA PHE A 48 27.26 -0.82 12.70
C PHE A 48 25.73 -1.06 12.74
N PRO A 49 25.17 -1.37 13.93
CA PRO A 49 23.74 -1.62 14.07
C PRO A 49 22.84 -0.44 13.67
N TRP A 50 23.38 0.77 13.61
CA TRP A 50 22.65 2.00 13.21
C TRP A 50 22.91 2.42 11.75
N GLU A 51 23.79 1.74 11.04
CA GLU A 51 23.94 1.96 9.61
C GLU A 51 22.73 1.37 8.89
N GLU A 52 21.87 2.24 8.38
CA GLU A 52 20.85 1.81 7.43
C GLU A 52 21.57 1.35 6.16
N ASP A 53 21.31 0.11 5.76
CA ASP A 53 21.70 -0.32 4.43
C ASP A 53 21.00 0.58 3.41
N GLY A 54 21.75 1.26 2.59
CA GLY A 54 21.23 2.12 1.52
C GLY A 54 20.42 1.35 0.47
N ALA A 55 20.33 0.05 0.60
CA ALA A 55 19.38 -0.86 -0.01
C ALA A 55 19.09 -1.94 1.02
N THR A 56 18.12 -1.69 1.91
CA THR A 56 17.61 -2.76 2.78
C THR A 56 17.15 -3.91 1.88
N ASP A 57 17.81 -5.06 1.96
CA ASP A 57 17.33 -6.24 1.29
C ASP A 57 16.06 -6.73 2.01
N VAL A 58 14.92 -6.25 1.51
CA VAL A 58 13.60 -6.64 2.05
C VAL A 58 13.40 -8.16 2.07
N GLN A 59 14.16 -8.90 1.24
CA GLN A 59 14.14 -10.36 1.24
C GLN A 59 14.82 -10.91 2.50
N GLU A 60 15.94 -10.33 2.91
CA GLU A 60 16.61 -10.70 4.15
C GLU A 60 15.73 -10.44 5.37
N HIS A 61 15.06 -9.28 5.42
CA HIS A 61 14.11 -8.99 6.49
C HIS A 61 12.93 -9.99 6.52
N MET A 62 12.41 -10.37 5.36
CA MET A 62 11.38 -11.40 5.27
C MET A 62 11.91 -12.76 5.72
N ALA A 63 13.15 -13.12 5.39
CA ALA A 63 13.78 -14.35 5.87
C ALA A 63 13.90 -14.36 7.40
N ARG A 64 14.26 -13.24 8.03
CA ARG A 64 14.30 -13.09 9.50
C ARG A 64 12.92 -13.23 10.13
N VAL A 65 11.88 -12.68 9.50
CA VAL A 65 10.49 -12.88 9.97
C VAL A 65 10.12 -14.36 9.92
N ILE A 66 10.43 -15.06 8.81
CA ILE A 66 10.16 -16.50 8.69
C ILE A 66 10.95 -17.27 9.74
N GLN A 67 12.24 -16.95 9.93
CA GLN A 67 13.11 -17.63 10.89
C GLN A 67 12.61 -17.47 12.35
N TYR A 68 11.91 -16.41 12.66
CA TYR A 68 11.31 -16.21 13.99
C TYR A 68 10.20 -17.23 14.30
N PHE A 69 9.46 -17.69 13.26
CA PHE A 69 8.31 -18.60 13.43
C PHE A 69 8.60 -20.03 13.01
N ASP A 70 9.56 -20.25 12.08
CA ASP A 70 9.90 -21.57 11.53
C ASP A 70 11.36 -21.57 11.05
N ASN A 71 11.90 -22.74 10.68
CA ASN A 71 13.24 -22.84 10.11
C ASN A 71 13.27 -22.31 8.66
N ALA A 72 13.74 -21.08 8.47
CA ALA A 72 13.85 -20.44 7.16
C ALA A 72 14.76 -21.21 6.17
N ASN A 73 15.65 -22.07 6.65
CA ASN A 73 16.53 -22.88 5.82
C ASN A 73 15.88 -24.19 5.34
N ARG A 74 14.67 -24.52 5.81
CA ARG A 74 13.89 -25.63 5.28
C ARG A 74 13.67 -25.44 3.78
N GLU A 75 13.88 -26.51 2.98
CA GLU A 75 13.85 -26.44 1.52
C GLU A 75 12.63 -25.69 0.95
N GLY A 76 11.45 -25.97 1.47
CA GLY A 76 10.22 -25.29 1.04
C GLY A 76 10.15 -23.80 1.39
N LEU A 77 11.00 -23.29 2.29
CA LEU A 77 11.01 -21.89 2.72
C LEU A 77 12.18 -21.07 2.18
N LYS A 78 13.22 -21.67 1.64
CA LYS A 78 14.41 -20.98 1.11
C LYS A 78 14.06 -19.85 0.13
N GLU A 79 13.15 -20.14 -0.79
CA GLU A 79 12.72 -19.19 -1.83
C GLU A 79 11.52 -18.32 -1.41
N THR A 80 10.94 -18.56 -0.24
CA THR A 80 9.73 -17.86 0.20
C THR A 80 9.92 -16.36 0.36
N PRO A 81 11.04 -15.84 0.91
CA PRO A 81 11.27 -14.40 1.00
C PRO A 81 11.18 -13.72 -0.36
N GLN A 82 11.88 -14.24 -1.37
CA GLN A 82 11.87 -13.69 -2.72
C GLN A 82 10.48 -13.78 -3.37
N ARG A 83 9.82 -14.94 -3.25
CA ARG A 83 8.46 -15.16 -3.80
C ARG A 83 7.44 -14.23 -3.18
N TYR A 84 7.51 -14.02 -1.87
CA TYR A 84 6.58 -13.14 -1.16
C TYR A 84 6.78 -11.67 -1.52
N ILE A 85 8.02 -11.20 -1.61
CA ILE A 85 8.32 -9.84 -2.05
C ILE A 85 7.89 -9.63 -3.51
N LYS A 86 8.11 -10.62 -4.39
CA LYS A 86 7.61 -10.57 -5.77
C LYS A 86 6.09 -10.48 -5.82
N PHE A 87 5.40 -11.29 -5.01
CA PHE A 87 3.93 -11.24 -4.88
C PHE A 87 3.47 -9.84 -4.43
N LEU A 88 4.08 -9.26 -3.40
CA LEU A 88 3.71 -7.92 -2.93
C LEU A 88 3.95 -6.85 -4.00
N LYS A 89 5.09 -6.89 -4.69
CA LYS A 89 5.39 -5.96 -5.79
C LYS A 89 4.35 -6.04 -6.91
N GLU A 90 4.00 -7.24 -7.33
CA GLU A 90 2.98 -7.46 -8.36
C GLU A 90 1.60 -7.01 -7.89
N PHE A 91 1.22 -7.42 -6.67
CA PHE A 91 -0.11 -7.13 -6.15
C PHE A 91 -0.32 -5.65 -5.84
N LEU A 92 0.66 -4.97 -5.25
CA LEU A 92 0.56 -3.57 -4.83
C LEU A 92 0.93 -2.56 -5.94
N SER A 93 1.08 -3.00 -7.17
CA SER A 93 1.37 -2.16 -8.33
C SER A 93 0.24 -2.27 -9.35
N PRO A 94 -0.97 -1.74 -9.04
CA PRO A 94 -2.04 -1.76 -10.01
C PRO A 94 -1.64 -0.93 -11.25
N PRO A 95 -1.94 -1.43 -12.44
CA PRO A 95 -1.61 -0.71 -13.67
C PRO A 95 -2.34 0.63 -13.72
N GLU A 96 -1.62 1.68 -14.10
CA GLU A 96 -2.24 2.93 -14.46
C GLU A 96 -3.10 2.76 -15.70
N PHE A 97 -4.18 3.51 -15.80
CA PHE A 97 -5.06 3.49 -16.95
C PHE A 97 -5.63 4.88 -17.27
N ASN A 98 -5.85 5.12 -18.52
CA ASN A 98 -6.54 6.32 -18.97
C ASN A 98 -8.04 6.17 -18.74
N PHE A 99 -8.64 7.15 -18.09
CA PHE A 99 -10.07 7.19 -17.87
C PHE A 99 -10.76 7.72 -19.15
N THR A 100 -11.27 6.81 -19.98
CA THR A 100 -11.87 7.17 -21.26
C THR A 100 -13.37 7.33 -21.10
N THR A 101 -13.88 8.48 -21.53
CA THR A 101 -15.30 8.79 -21.59
C THR A 101 -15.73 9.00 -23.05
N PHE A 102 -17.03 8.84 -23.31
CA PHE A 102 -17.67 9.02 -24.58
C PHE A 102 -18.88 9.96 -24.41
N ASP A 103 -19.36 10.52 -25.52
CA ASP A 103 -20.65 11.19 -25.54
C ASP A 103 -21.76 10.20 -25.14
N GLY A 104 -22.64 10.64 -24.27
CA GLY A 104 -23.73 9.82 -23.73
C GLY A 104 -24.89 9.63 -24.70
N GLU A 105 -24.92 10.35 -25.83
CA GLU A 105 -25.98 10.27 -26.83
C GLU A 105 -27.41 10.38 -26.23
N GLY A 106 -27.55 11.19 -25.18
CA GLY A 106 -28.79 11.37 -24.45
C GLY A 106 -29.09 10.33 -23.38
N ALA A 107 -28.16 9.43 -23.07
CA ALA A 107 -28.33 8.51 -21.94
C ALA A 107 -28.45 9.27 -20.62
N ASP A 108 -29.53 9.09 -19.90
CA ASP A 108 -29.87 9.75 -18.63
C ASP A 108 -30.32 8.78 -17.53
N GLU A 109 -30.46 7.51 -17.87
CA GLU A 109 -30.76 6.41 -16.95
C GLU A 109 -29.51 5.87 -16.26
N MET A 110 -29.73 5.15 -15.17
CA MET A 110 -28.68 4.51 -14.39
C MET A 110 -27.93 3.47 -15.22
N ILE A 111 -26.60 3.56 -15.20
CA ILE A 111 -25.69 2.53 -15.73
C ILE A 111 -25.05 1.83 -14.56
N ILE A 112 -25.18 0.50 -14.49
CA ILE A 112 -24.69 -0.30 -13.37
C ILE A 112 -23.80 -1.46 -13.83
N GLN A 113 -22.72 -1.71 -13.07
CA GLN A 113 -21.93 -2.94 -13.15
C GLN A 113 -21.98 -3.64 -11.78
N THR A 114 -22.38 -4.90 -11.78
CA THR A 114 -22.51 -5.70 -10.58
C THR A 114 -21.46 -6.82 -10.52
N ASN A 115 -21.24 -7.35 -9.31
CA ASN A 115 -20.36 -8.50 -9.09
C ASN A 115 -18.92 -8.32 -9.62
N ILE A 116 -18.37 -7.12 -9.57
CA ILE A 116 -16.99 -6.85 -9.95
C ILE A 116 -16.07 -7.45 -8.86
N PRO A 117 -15.30 -8.51 -9.15
CA PRO A 117 -14.43 -9.12 -8.13
C PRO A 117 -13.27 -8.18 -7.77
N PHE A 118 -12.89 -8.17 -6.51
CA PHE A 118 -11.71 -7.44 -6.06
C PHE A 118 -10.97 -8.17 -4.93
N TYR A 119 -9.68 -7.90 -4.82
CA TYR A 119 -8.79 -8.36 -3.76
C TYR A 119 -8.05 -7.17 -3.18
N SER A 120 -7.81 -7.20 -1.88
CA SER A 120 -7.06 -6.17 -1.17
C SER A 120 -6.28 -6.77 0.01
N LEU A 121 -5.37 -5.98 0.58
CA LEU A 121 -4.66 -6.32 1.81
C LEU A 121 -5.06 -5.36 2.92
N CYS A 122 -5.58 -5.92 4.03
CA CYS A 122 -5.94 -5.15 5.21
C CYS A 122 -4.70 -4.42 5.75
N GLU A 123 -4.74 -3.10 5.84
CA GLU A 123 -3.61 -2.28 6.32
C GLU A 123 -3.19 -2.58 7.76
N HIS A 124 -4.11 -3.10 8.60
CA HIS A 124 -3.83 -3.39 10.00
C HIS A 124 -3.08 -4.70 10.23
N HIS A 125 -3.25 -5.69 9.34
CA HIS A 125 -2.75 -7.06 9.55
C HIS A 125 -2.03 -7.64 8.34
N LEU A 126 -1.97 -6.92 7.21
CA LEU A 126 -1.48 -7.39 5.91
C LEU A 126 -2.18 -8.67 5.42
N ALA A 127 -3.30 -9.02 6.05
CA ALA A 127 -4.10 -10.18 5.68
C ALA A 127 -5.03 -9.83 4.50
N PRO A 128 -5.25 -10.75 3.56
CA PRO A 128 -6.17 -10.51 2.45
C PRO A 128 -7.61 -10.29 2.89
N PHE A 129 -8.33 -9.45 2.16
CA PHE A 129 -9.77 -9.45 2.10
C PHE A 129 -10.20 -9.36 0.63
N PHE A 130 -11.31 -9.93 0.31
CA PHE A 130 -11.77 -10.07 -1.07
C PHE A 130 -13.29 -10.16 -1.13
N GLY A 131 -13.82 -9.82 -2.27
CA GLY A 131 -15.24 -9.84 -2.46
C GLY A 131 -15.67 -9.30 -3.81
N VAL A 132 -16.85 -8.67 -3.84
CA VAL A 132 -17.43 -8.08 -5.03
C VAL A 132 -17.81 -6.63 -4.78
N GLY A 133 -17.72 -5.84 -5.85
CA GLY A 133 -18.18 -4.47 -5.90
C GLY A 133 -19.34 -4.31 -6.87
N HIS A 134 -20.24 -3.41 -6.53
CA HIS A 134 -21.34 -2.95 -7.37
C HIS A 134 -21.19 -1.45 -7.54
N ILE A 135 -21.13 -0.98 -8.78
CA ILE A 135 -20.88 0.41 -9.13
C ILE A 135 -21.94 0.88 -10.09
N ALA A 136 -22.60 1.98 -9.75
CA ALA A 136 -23.57 2.62 -10.64
C ALA A 136 -23.28 4.11 -10.77
N TYR A 137 -23.67 4.70 -11.89
CA TYR A 137 -23.70 6.14 -12.07
C TYR A 137 -24.87 6.54 -12.96
N VAL A 138 -25.35 7.76 -12.77
CA VAL A 138 -26.32 8.40 -13.66
C VAL A 138 -25.58 9.42 -14.51
N PRO A 139 -25.54 9.25 -15.83
CA PRO A 139 -24.79 10.12 -16.74
C PRO A 139 -25.23 11.60 -16.68
N ASN A 140 -24.28 12.50 -16.95
CA ASN A 140 -24.50 13.91 -17.17
C ASN A 140 -23.85 14.29 -18.54
N GLY A 141 -24.43 13.77 -19.62
CA GLY A 141 -23.94 13.97 -20.99
C GLY A 141 -22.70 13.11 -21.37
N LYS A 142 -22.09 12.40 -20.43
CA LYS A 142 -20.94 11.51 -20.71
C LYS A 142 -21.17 10.12 -20.12
N ILE A 143 -20.72 9.11 -20.87
CA ILE A 143 -20.65 7.72 -20.41
C ILE A 143 -19.20 7.26 -20.35
N VAL A 144 -18.94 6.26 -19.52
CA VAL A 144 -17.60 5.68 -19.36
C VAL A 144 -17.50 4.30 -19.99
N GLY A 145 -16.34 3.96 -20.54
CA GLY A 145 -16.11 2.58 -20.97
C GLY A 145 -16.23 1.61 -19.80
N LEU A 146 -17.05 0.58 -19.93
CA LEU A 146 -17.41 -0.36 -18.84
C LEU A 146 -16.19 -0.91 -18.08
N SER A 147 -15.09 -1.22 -18.80
CA SER A 147 -13.85 -1.68 -18.18
C SER A 147 -13.22 -0.69 -17.19
N LYS A 148 -13.57 0.59 -17.26
CA LYS A 148 -13.01 1.63 -16.39
C LYS A 148 -13.59 1.58 -14.98
N LEU A 149 -14.84 1.12 -14.84
CA LEU A 149 -15.44 0.91 -13.52
C LEU A 149 -14.67 -0.18 -12.75
N ALA A 150 -14.47 -1.33 -13.39
CA ALA A 150 -13.70 -2.43 -12.80
C ALA A 150 -12.24 -2.03 -12.51
N ARG A 151 -11.57 -1.34 -13.46
CA ARG A 151 -10.19 -0.87 -13.26
C ARG A 151 -10.07 0.18 -12.15
N THR A 152 -11.08 1.03 -11.96
CA THR A 152 -11.09 1.99 -10.86
C THR A 152 -11.17 1.27 -9.53
N LEU A 153 -12.02 0.26 -9.40
CA LEU A 153 -12.08 -0.56 -8.18
C LEU A 153 -10.74 -1.28 -7.93
N GLU A 154 -10.20 -1.94 -8.94
CA GLU A 154 -8.90 -2.63 -8.84
C GLU A 154 -7.77 -1.68 -8.44
N PHE A 155 -7.69 -0.50 -9.03
CA PHE A 155 -6.67 0.51 -8.77
C PHE A 155 -6.63 0.92 -7.30
N TYR A 156 -7.79 1.11 -6.67
CA TYR A 156 -7.86 1.45 -5.25
C TYR A 156 -7.78 0.24 -4.32
N ALA A 157 -8.21 -0.94 -4.76
CA ALA A 157 -8.19 -2.15 -3.95
C ALA A 157 -6.80 -2.77 -3.82
N ARG A 158 -5.96 -2.77 -4.86
CA ARG A 158 -4.62 -3.38 -4.85
C ARG A 158 -3.60 -2.52 -4.10
N ARG A 159 -3.85 -2.32 -2.80
CA ARG A 159 -3.02 -1.52 -1.88
C ARG A 159 -3.18 -2.07 -0.45
N PHE A 160 -2.43 -1.50 0.50
CA PHE A 160 -2.76 -1.64 1.91
C PHE A 160 -3.94 -0.73 2.22
N GLN A 161 -5.10 -1.32 2.51
CA GLN A 161 -6.37 -0.61 2.54
C GLN A 161 -7.29 -1.06 3.68
N ASN A 162 -8.35 -0.27 3.87
CA ASN A 162 -9.59 -0.70 4.49
C ASN A 162 -10.74 -0.55 3.49
N GLN A 163 -11.80 -1.29 3.69
CA GLN A 163 -12.92 -1.38 2.75
C GLN A 163 -13.67 -0.05 2.61
N GLU A 164 -13.81 0.68 3.68
CA GLU A 164 -14.50 1.97 3.74
C GLU A 164 -13.79 3.02 2.86
N ARG A 165 -12.45 3.02 2.92
CA ARG A 165 -11.64 3.93 2.11
C ARG A 165 -11.70 3.58 0.62
N ILE A 166 -11.64 2.28 0.26
CA ILE A 166 -11.81 1.85 -1.13
C ILE A 166 -13.15 2.35 -1.67
N THR A 167 -14.22 2.10 -0.92
CA THR A 167 -15.59 2.49 -1.29
C THR A 167 -15.69 4.00 -1.57
N SER A 168 -15.12 4.82 -0.69
CA SER A 168 -15.13 6.27 -0.83
C SER A 168 -14.28 6.75 -2.01
N GLN A 169 -13.05 6.23 -2.14
CA GLN A 169 -12.13 6.63 -3.21
C GLN A 169 -12.66 6.28 -4.61
N VAL A 170 -13.29 5.11 -4.76
CA VAL A 170 -13.92 4.71 -6.02
C VAL A 170 -15.04 5.67 -6.38
N ALA A 171 -15.94 5.96 -5.44
CA ALA A 171 -17.07 6.87 -5.68
C ALA A 171 -16.60 8.29 -6.03
N GLU A 172 -15.64 8.82 -5.29
CA GLU A 172 -15.07 10.16 -5.48
C GLU A 172 -14.35 10.28 -6.82
N ARG A 173 -13.60 9.26 -7.22
CA ARG A 173 -12.91 9.22 -8.52
C ARG A 173 -13.91 9.22 -9.66
N LEU A 174 -14.93 8.38 -9.61
CA LEU A 174 -15.94 8.29 -10.65
C LEU A 174 -16.75 9.59 -10.74
N GLN A 175 -17.16 10.17 -9.61
CA GLN A 175 -17.86 11.45 -9.58
C GLN A 175 -17.03 12.56 -10.23
N LYS A 176 -15.73 12.63 -9.92
CA LYS A 176 -14.82 13.64 -10.47
C LYS A 176 -14.61 13.48 -11.99
N GLU A 177 -14.39 12.26 -12.45
CA GLU A 177 -14.04 12.00 -13.86
C GLU A 177 -15.25 12.10 -14.79
N LEU A 178 -16.44 11.75 -14.30
CA LEU A 178 -17.68 11.72 -15.10
C LEU A 178 -18.51 12.98 -14.97
N ASP A 179 -18.30 13.75 -13.92
CA ASP A 179 -19.24 14.83 -13.54
C ASP A 179 -20.69 14.32 -13.53
N ALA A 180 -20.88 13.10 -13.03
CA ALA A 180 -22.15 12.39 -13.07
C ALA A 180 -23.22 13.07 -12.22
N LYS A 181 -24.50 12.91 -12.59
CA LYS A 181 -25.64 13.33 -11.72
C LYS A 181 -25.62 12.62 -10.37
N GLY A 182 -24.99 11.44 -10.30
CA GLY A 182 -24.73 10.71 -9.07
C GLY A 182 -23.92 9.45 -9.32
N VAL A 183 -23.28 8.97 -8.25
CA VAL A 183 -22.51 7.73 -8.22
C VAL A 183 -22.90 6.93 -6.99
N ALA A 184 -23.05 5.62 -7.15
CA ALA A 184 -23.26 4.66 -6.07
C ALA A 184 -22.20 3.56 -6.13
N VAL A 185 -21.60 3.26 -5.01
CA VAL A 185 -20.63 2.17 -4.84
C VAL A 185 -21.01 1.37 -3.61
N VAL A 186 -21.16 0.06 -3.79
CA VAL A 186 -21.34 -0.91 -2.70
C VAL A 186 -20.28 -1.99 -2.84
N LEU A 187 -19.54 -2.23 -1.77
CA LEU A 187 -18.57 -3.33 -1.68
C LEU A 187 -19.05 -4.34 -0.64
N LYS A 188 -18.94 -5.62 -0.97
CA LYS A 188 -19.26 -6.73 -0.07
C LYS A 188 -18.05 -7.68 -0.04
N ALA A 189 -17.44 -7.87 1.13
CA ALA A 189 -16.20 -8.63 1.24
C ALA A 189 -16.10 -9.48 2.51
N GLN A 190 -15.30 -10.53 2.41
CA GLN A 190 -14.82 -11.34 3.54
C GLN A 190 -13.40 -10.91 3.92
N HIS A 191 -13.15 -10.79 5.22
CA HIS A 191 -11.88 -10.34 5.78
C HIS A 191 -11.16 -11.49 6.48
N LEU A 192 -10.03 -11.97 5.93
CA LEU A 192 -9.29 -13.06 6.54
C LEU A 192 -8.67 -12.67 7.89
N CYS A 193 -8.37 -11.39 8.10
CA CYS A 193 -7.91 -10.92 9.41
C CYS A 193 -8.92 -11.15 10.55
N MET A 194 -10.20 -11.32 10.21
CA MET A 194 -11.28 -11.65 11.14
C MET A 194 -11.67 -13.14 11.07
N ALA A 195 -11.64 -13.74 9.88
CA ALA A 195 -12.07 -15.11 9.67
C ALA A 195 -11.07 -16.15 10.21
N MET A 196 -9.77 -16.00 9.92
CA MET A 196 -8.73 -16.99 10.25
C MET A 196 -8.08 -16.80 11.63
N ARG A 197 -8.26 -15.65 12.24
CA ARG A 197 -7.69 -15.29 13.54
C ARG A 197 -8.63 -14.34 14.30
N GLY A 198 -8.26 -13.95 15.53
CA GLY A 198 -9.06 -13.04 16.36
C GLY A 198 -10.41 -13.66 16.70
N VAL A 199 -11.48 -13.09 16.21
CA VAL A 199 -12.86 -13.56 16.49
C VAL A 199 -13.25 -14.85 15.77
N LYS A 200 -12.46 -15.28 14.77
CA LYS A 200 -12.62 -16.56 14.04
C LYS A 200 -14.04 -16.78 13.50
N LYS A 201 -14.60 -15.75 12.87
CA LYS A 201 -15.93 -15.83 12.25
C LYS A 201 -15.80 -16.01 10.75
N HIS A 202 -16.13 -17.22 10.28
CA HIS A 202 -16.24 -17.57 8.87
C HIS A 202 -17.57 -17.06 8.31
N ASP A 203 -17.66 -16.90 7.02
CA ASP A 203 -18.88 -16.54 6.28
C ASP A 203 -19.54 -15.22 6.71
N VAL A 204 -18.79 -14.36 7.40
CA VAL A 204 -19.22 -13.00 7.70
C VAL A 204 -18.81 -12.08 6.55
N TRP A 205 -19.83 -11.43 5.99
CA TRP A 205 -19.65 -10.46 4.91
C TRP A 205 -19.82 -9.04 5.46
N THR A 206 -18.82 -8.22 5.22
CA THR A 206 -18.89 -6.78 5.52
C THR A 206 -19.37 -6.04 4.29
N THR A 207 -20.38 -5.21 4.44
CA THR A 207 -20.88 -4.35 3.35
C THR A 207 -20.60 -2.89 3.68
N THR A 208 -19.97 -2.18 2.74
CA THR A 208 -19.76 -0.74 2.81
C THR A 208 -20.40 -0.07 1.60
N SER A 209 -20.93 1.14 1.76
CA SER A 209 -21.57 1.87 0.68
C SER A 209 -21.19 3.35 0.68
N LYS A 210 -21.10 3.93 -0.50
CA LYS A 210 -20.97 5.38 -0.73
C LYS A 210 -21.93 5.81 -1.83
N MET A 211 -22.79 6.76 -1.49
CA MET A 211 -23.77 7.36 -2.38
C MET A 211 -23.47 8.85 -2.55
N VAL A 212 -23.48 9.35 -3.78
CA VAL A 212 -23.21 10.75 -4.13
C VAL A 212 -24.26 11.23 -5.11
N GLY A 213 -24.59 12.52 -5.08
CA GLY A 213 -25.59 13.14 -5.95
C GLY A 213 -26.96 12.48 -5.82
N VAL A 214 -27.61 12.19 -6.95
CA VAL A 214 -28.98 11.65 -6.97
C VAL A 214 -29.15 10.39 -6.10
N PHE A 215 -28.17 9.50 -6.02
CA PHE A 215 -28.26 8.33 -5.13
C PHE A 215 -28.24 8.66 -3.64
N LYS A 216 -27.76 9.85 -3.25
CA LYS A 216 -27.81 10.31 -1.88
C LYS A 216 -29.11 11.08 -1.59
N ASP A 217 -29.55 11.86 -2.56
CA ASP A 217 -30.60 12.87 -2.38
C ASP A 217 -31.99 12.34 -2.77
N ASP A 218 -32.07 11.36 -3.67
CA ASP A 218 -33.31 10.71 -4.11
C ASP A 218 -33.38 9.24 -3.62
N LEU A 219 -34.37 8.98 -2.79
CA LEU A 219 -34.61 7.65 -2.21
C LEU A 219 -35.03 6.62 -3.27
N ASN A 220 -35.73 7.03 -4.35
CA ASN A 220 -36.17 6.13 -5.40
C ASN A 220 -34.98 5.62 -6.21
N ALA A 221 -34.10 6.52 -6.65
CA ALA A 221 -32.86 6.15 -7.36
C ALA A 221 -31.98 5.23 -6.50
N ARG A 222 -31.86 5.51 -5.19
CA ARG A 222 -31.16 4.67 -4.25
C ARG A 222 -31.79 3.29 -4.13
N ASN A 223 -33.11 3.21 -3.98
CA ASN A 223 -33.84 1.95 -3.84
C ASN A 223 -33.76 1.11 -5.11
N GLU A 224 -33.87 1.72 -6.26
CA GLU A 224 -33.70 1.05 -7.55
C GLU A 224 -32.32 0.41 -7.66
N PHE A 225 -31.23 1.17 -7.37
CA PHE A 225 -29.87 0.62 -7.32
C PHE A 225 -29.75 -0.56 -6.36
N MET A 226 -30.26 -0.43 -5.13
CA MET A 226 -30.20 -1.48 -4.11
C MET A 226 -31.01 -2.74 -4.49
N HIS A 227 -31.99 -2.62 -5.38
CA HIS A 227 -32.77 -3.74 -5.89
C HIS A 227 -32.07 -4.51 -7.02
N LEU A 228 -31.14 -3.85 -7.71
CA LEU A 228 -30.38 -4.41 -8.83
C LEU A 228 -29.07 -5.11 -8.43
N ILE A 229 -28.68 -5.07 -7.13
CA ILE A 229 -27.43 -5.64 -6.59
C ILE A 229 -27.63 -6.84 -5.67
#